data_a9294b2c99591ad8071374ca2215853c
#
_entry.id   a9294b2c99591ad8071374ca2215853c
#
_cell.length_a   1.000
_cell.length_b   1.000
_cell.length_c   1.000
_cell.angle_alpha   90.00
_cell.angle_beta   90.00
_cell.angle_gamma   90.00
#
_symmetry.space_group_name_H-M   'P 1'
#
loop_
_entity.id
_entity.type
_entity.pdbx_description
1 polymer ?
#
loop_
_entity_poly.entity_id
_entity_poly.type
_entity_poly.pdbx_seq_one_letter_code
_entity_poly.pdbx_strand_id
1 'polypeptide(L)'
;LAAVSVAGLAPIDAAGLDWFDGMGPSGQASLRAASQGRAAKIHYESQGLEFDREMFTDADWITLTSTWSWFDSVVSAAMIDGPTGLIDDDLAFVSPWGFDCARIACPVLLVHGEQDRVVPVAHGEWLAHHCRSAEWWPCPEDGHISVLESAAAALGWLRAIAD
;
A
#
# COMPACT_ATOMS: atom_id res chain seq x y z
N LEU A 1 -17.44 -11.05 -11.04
CA LEU A 1 -16.66 -9.93 -10.52
C LEU A 1 -15.53 -10.49 -9.67
N ALA A 2 -14.30 -9.97 -9.81
CA ALA A 2 -13.15 -10.32 -9.00
C ALA A 2 -12.32 -9.05 -8.71
N ALA A 3 -11.38 -9.10 -7.76
CA ALA A 3 -10.52 -7.99 -7.40
C ALA A 3 -9.06 -8.44 -7.25
N VAL A 4 -8.13 -7.52 -7.50
CA VAL A 4 -6.70 -7.67 -7.16
C VAL A 4 -6.31 -6.52 -6.25
N SER A 5 -5.63 -6.82 -5.18
CA SER A 5 -4.97 -5.84 -4.31
C SER A 5 -3.46 -6.11 -4.35
N VAL A 6 -2.67 -5.08 -4.64
CA VAL A 6 -1.21 -5.14 -4.66
C VAL A 6 -0.69 -4.24 -3.56
N ALA A 7 0.15 -4.76 -2.68
CA ALA A 7 0.73 -4.03 -1.54
C ALA A 7 -0.32 -3.29 -0.69
N GLY A 8 -1.48 -3.93 -0.44
CA GLY A 8 -2.61 -3.31 0.23
C GLY A 8 -2.47 -3.25 1.75
N LEU A 9 -2.90 -2.14 2.36
CA LEU A 9 -3.03 -2.01 3.81
C LEU A 9 -4.14 -2.91 4.37
N ALA A 10 -3.99 -3.38 5.59
CA ALA A 10 -5.10 -3.93 6.39
C ALA A 10 -5.89 -2.77 7.04
N PRO A 11 -7.13 -3.02 7.55
CA PRO A 11 -7.86 -2.03 8.32
C PRO A 11 -7.04 -1.52 9.51
N ILE A 12 -7.18 -0.24 9.86
CA ILE A 12 -6.45 0.35 11.00
C ILE A 12 -6.77 -0.34 12.34
N ASP A 13 -7.95 -0.92 12.46
CA ASP A 13 -8.44 -1.66 13.62
C ASP A 13 -8.27 -3.18 13.48
N ALA A 14 -7.38 -3.64 12.60
CA ALA A 14 -7.05 -5.05 12.37
C ALA A 14 -6.60 -5.74 13.65
N ALA A 15 -7.43 -6.61 14.20
CA ALA A 15 -7.16 -7.28 15.47
C ALA A 15 -5.92 -8.19 15.35
N GLY A 16 -4.97 -8.03 16.27
CA GLY A 16 -3.74 -8.82 16.33
C GLY A 16 -2.62 -8.36 15.40
N LEU A 17 -2.82 -7.30 14.61
CA LEU A 17 -1.79 -6.67 13.80
C LEU A 17 -1.24 -5.43 14.54
N ASP A 18 0.08 -5.34 14.72
CA ASP A 18 0.71 -4.04 15.01
C ASP A 18 0.81 -3.27 13.68
N TRP A 19 -0.18 -2.41 13.45
CA TRP A 19 -0.44 -1.80 12.14
C TRP A 19 0.72 -0.94 11.63
N PHE A 20 1.56 -0.41 12.51
CA PHE A 20 2.69 0.43 12.15
C PHE A 20 4.03 -0.32 12.14
N ASP A 21 4.07 -1.53 12.65
CA ASP A 21 5.32 -2.29 12.74
C ASP A 21 5.87 -2.66 11.35
N GLY A 22 7.17 -2.50 11.17
CA GLY A 22 7.85 -2.75 9.90
C GLY A 22 7.77 -1.62 8.88
N MET A 23 6.94 -0.59 9.08
CA MET A 23 6.94 0.61 8.21
C MET A 23 8.24 1.39 8.37
N GLY A 24 8.75 1.95 7.27
CA GLY A 24 9.84 2.93 7.30
C GLY A 24 9.50 4.13 8.20
N PRO A 25 10.52 4.74 8.89
CA PRO A 25 10.28 5.77 9.91
C PRO A 25 9.46 6.95 9.41
N SER A 26 9.69 7.42 8.19
CA SER A 26 8.97 8.55 7.60
C SER A 26 7.50 8.22 7.30
N GLY A 27 7.22 7.06 6.71
CA GLY A 27 5.86 6.56 6.46
C GLY A 27 5.09 6.38 7.75
N GLN A 28 5.73 5.75 8.75
CA GLN A 28 5.14 5.59 10.08
C GLN A 28 4.80 6.94 10.72
N ALA A 29 5.70 7.93 10.68
CA ALA A 29 5.48 9.26 11.25
C ALA A 29 4.33 10.00 10.54
N SER A 30 4.28 9.90 9.21
CA SER A 30 3.23 10.47 8.36
C SER A 30 1.85 9.93 8.73
N LEU A 31 1.68 8.60 8.78
CA LEU A 31 0.41 7.95 9.10
C LEU A 31 0.02 8.12 10.59
N ARG A 32 0.99 8.17 11.50
CA ARG A 32 0.71 8.55 12.91
C ARG A 32 0.23 9.99 13.04
N ALA A 33 0.74 10.93 12.25
CA ALA A 33 0.20 12.29 12.20
C ALA A 33 -1.24 12.29 11.66
N ALA A 34 -1.54 11.51 10.61
CA ALA A 34 -2.89 11.34 10.09
C ALA A 34 -3.85 10.76 11.14
N SER A 35 -3.42 9.78 11.94
CA SER A 35 -4.25 9.18 13.00
C SER A 35 -4.60 10.18 14.13
N GLN A 36 -3.86 11.29 14.24
CA GLN A 36 -4.21 12.41 15.13
C GLN A 36 -5.18 13.40 14.49
N GLY A 37 -5.53 13.20 13.23
CA GLY A 37 -6.48 14.01 12.49
C GLY A 37 -5.85 15.00 11.51
N ARG A 38 -6.71 15.59 10.67
CA ARG A 38 -6.31 16.45 9.54
C ARG A 38 -5.35 17.58 9.92
N ALA A 39 -5.59 18.26 11.03
CA ALA A 39 -4.75 19.38 11.44
C ALA A 39 -3.31 18.95 11.75
N ALA A 40 -3.13 17.81 12.42
CA ALA A 40 -1.81 17.25 12.71
C ALA A 40 -1.11 16.79 11.41
N LYS A 41 -1.85 16.16 10.49
CA LYS A 41 -1.31 15.75 9.19
C LYS A 41 -0.88 16.94 8.33
N ILE A 42 -1.69 18.00 8.25
CA ILE A 42 -1.31 19.25 7.56
C ILE A 42 -0.04 19.85 8.17
N HIS A 43 0.04 19.88 9.50
CA HIS A 43 1.24 20.37 10.18
C HIS A 43 2.47 19.52 9.84
N TYR A 44 2.35 18.19 9.81
CA TYR A 44 3.43 17.29 9.42
C TYR A 44 3.93 17.60 7.99
N GLU A 45 3.02 17.69 7.02
CA GLU A 45 3.39 17.98 5.62
C GLU A 45 4.02 19.37 5.45
N SER A 46 3.61 20.36 6.25
CA SER A 46 4.15 21.71 6.18
C SER A 46 5.61 21.83 6.64
N GLN A 47 6.17 20.80 7.26
CA GLN A 47 7.56 20.79 7.71
C GLN A 47 8.56 20.63 6.56
N GLY A 48 8.11 20.22 5.36
CA GLY A 48 8.95 20.06 4.18
C GLY A 48 10.07 19.04 4.41
N LEU A 49 9.76 17.92 5.06
CA LEU A 49 10.73 16.87 5.36
C LEU A 49 11.30 16.29 4.07
N GLU A 50 12.59 15.97 4.10
CA GLU A 50 13.25 15.35 2.96
C GLU A 50 12.66 13.95 2.74
N PHE A 51 12.62 13.55 1.46
CA PHE A 51 12.17 12.23 1.07
C PHE A 51 13.12 11.15 1.62
N ASP A 52 12.55 10.19 2.32
CA ASP A 52 13.28 9.08 2.91
C ASP A 52 13.53 7.98 1.85
N ARG A 53 14.74 7.90 1.34
CA ARG A 53 15.11 6.91 0.33
C ARG A 53 15.13 5.48 0.85
N GLU A 54 15.24 5.27 2.16
CA GLU A 54 15.28 3.95 2.78
C GLU A 54 13.89 3.29 2.86
N MET A 55 12.82 4.06 2.54
CA MET A 55 11.47 3.49 2.36
C MET A 55 11.42 2.44 1.26
N PHE A 56 12.28 2.57 0.25
CA PHE A 56 12.33 1.68 -0.90
C PHE A 56 13.57 0.80 -0.88
N THR A 57 13.40 -0.44 -1.31
CA THR A 57 14.50 -1.39 -1.50
C THR A 57 15.30 -1.08 -2.76
N ASP A 58 16.45 -1.73 -2.93
CA ASP A 58 17.22 -1.63 -4.18
C ASP A 58 16.40 -2.13 -5.38
N ALA A 59 15.59 -3.18 -5.20
CA ALA A 59 14.68 -3.69 -6.23
C ALA A 59 13.64 -2.64 -6.64
N ASP A 60 13.07 -1.90 -5.67
CA ASP A 60 12.15 -0.80 -5.95
C ASP A 60 12.81 0.31 -6.77
N TRP A 61 14.04 0.70 -6.42
CA TRP A 61 14.79 1.72 -7.14
C TRP A 61 15.12 1.30 -8.57
N ILE A 62 15.48 0.02 -8.80
CA ILE A 62 15.69 -0.52 -10.14
C ILE A 62 14.40 -0.43 -10.95
N THR A 63 13.28 -0.82 -10.37
CA THR A 63 11.96 -0.79 -11.01
C THR A 63 11.52 0.65 -11.34
N LEU A 64 11.68 1.60 -10.42
CA LEU A 64 11.38 3.03 -10.62
C LEU A 64 12.25 3.69 -11.69
N THR A 65 13.46 3.19 -11.93
CA THR A 65 14.36 3.72 -12.97
C THR A 65 14.28 2.98 -14.29
N SER A 66 13.48 1.93 -14.38
CA SER A 66 13.30 1.09 -15.58
C SER A 66 11.84 1.01 -16.01
N THR A 67 11.19 -0.12 -15.78
CA THR A 67 9.83 -0.43 -16.27
C THR A 67 8.78 0.59 -15.80
N TRP A 68 8.91 1.10 -14.58
CA TRP A 68 7.97 2.04 -13.96
C TRP A 68 8.49 3.47 -13.86
N SER A 69 9.49 3.85 -14.67
CA SER A 69 10.10 5.20 -14.65
C SER A 69 9.12 6.35 -14.92
N TRP A 70 7.99 6.08 -15.57
CA TRP A 70 6.93 7.06 -15.80
C TRP A 70 6.16 7.43 -14.52
N PHE A 71 6.30 6.66 -13.44
CA PHE A 71 5.61 6.90 -12.15
C PHE A 71 5.97 8.28 -11.57
N ASP A 72 7.22 8.69 -11.69
CA ASP A 72 7.69 10.00 -11.22
C ASP A 72 6.87 11.16 -11.81
N SER A 73 6.54 11.09 -13.10
CA SER A 73 5.72 12.11 -13.76
C SER A 73 4.30 12.16 -13.22
N VAL A 74 3.73 11.01 -12.83
CA VAL A 74 2.37 10.93 -12.25
C VAL A 74 2.36 11.50 -10.84
N VAL A 75 3.33 11.09 -10.01
CA VAL A 75 3.45 11.60 -8.63
C VAL A 75 3.69 13.11 -8.64
N SER A 76 4.62 13.59 -9.49
CA SER A 76 4.90 15.02 -9.62
C SER A 76 3.66 15.82 -10.04
N ALA A 77 2.88 15.31 -10.99
CA ALA A 77 1.63 15.94 -11.41
C ALA A 77 0.57 15.95 -10.29
N ALA A 78 0.46 14.88 -9.50
CA ALA A 78 -0.48 14.80 -8.39
C ALA A 78 -0.14 15.79 -7.25
N MET A 79 1.14 16.16 -7.11
CA MET A 79 1.61 17.06 -6.06
C MET A 79 1.69 18.53 -6.49
N ILE A 80 1.33 18.89 -7.73
CA ILE A 80 1.52 20.23 -8.29
C ILE A 80 0.75 21.31 -7.51
N ASP A 81 -0.43 20.97 -7.00
CA ASP A 81 -1.29 21.86 -6.21
C ASP A 81 -1.14 21.62 -4.69
N GLY A 82 -0.05 20.98 -4.29
CA GLY A 82 0.29 20.66 -2.90
C GLY A 82 -0.25 19.31 -2.42
N PRO A 83 -0.04 18.97 -1.13
CA PRO A 83 -0.23 17.63 -0.60
C PRO A 83 -1.68 17.30 -0.20
N THR A 84 -2.68 18.03 -0.67
CA THR A 84 -4.08 17.84 -0.20
C THR A 84 -4.60 16.43 -0.47
N GLY A 85 -4.32 15.89 -1.66
CA GLY A 85 -4.71 14.51 -2.01
C GLY A 85 -4.02 13.48 -1.11
N LEU A 86 -2.71 13.61 -0.90
CA LEU A 86 -1.95 12.75 0.01
C LEU A 86 -2.51 12.81 1.45
N ILE A 87 -2.88 13.99 1.92
CA ILE A 87 -3.49 14.17 3.24
C ILE A 87 -4.82 13.43 3.32
N ASP A 88 -5.65 13.54 2.29
CA ASP A 88 -6.97 12.87 2.23
C ASP A 88 -6.82 11.35 2.20
N ASP A 89 -5.88 10.84 1.42
CA ASP A 89 -5.58 9.41 1.32
C ASP A 89 -5.07 8.86 2.67
N ASP A 90 -4.10 9.53 3.30
CA ASP A 90 -3.58 9.09 4.58
C ASP A 90 -4.64 9.10 5.69
N LEU A 91 -5.55 10.08 5.69
CA LEU A 91 -6.69 10.10 6.61
C LEU A 91 -7.66 8.93 6.34
N ALA A 92 -7.85 8.57 5.07
CA ALA A 92 -8.68 7.42 4.70
C ALA A 92 -8.02 6.11 5.16
N PHE A 93 -6.71 5.95 4.99
CA PHE A 93 -5.96 4.76 5.40
C PHE A 93 -6.04 4.50 6.91
N VAL A 94 -6.00 5.57 7.72
CA VAL A 94 -6.08 5.45 9.19
C VAL A 94 -7.51 5.54 9.72
N SER A 95 -8.51 5.47 8.86
CA SER A 95 -9.92 5.44 9.25
C SER A 95 -10.47 4.01 9.19
N PRO A 96 -11.43 3.64 10.06
CA PRO A 96 -12.11 2.35 9.95
C PRO A 96 -12.77 2.17 8.58
N TRP A 97 -12.62 1.00 7.98
CA TRP A 97 -13.20 0.72 6.65
C TRP A 97 -14.74 0.69 6.64
N GLY A 98 -15.38 0.48 7.79
CA GLY A 98 -16.83 0.41 7.90
C GLY A 98 -17.45 -0.87 7.34
N PHE A 99 -16.63 -1.85 6.93
CA PHE A 99 -17.07 -3.18 6.49
C PHE A 99 -16.08 -4.25 6.96
N ASP A 100 -16.55 -5.51 6.97
CA ASP A 100 -15.75 -6.69 7.33
C ASP A 100 -15.28 -7.38 6.05
N CYS A 101 -13.96 -7.51 5.85
CA CYS A 101 -13.37 -8.18 4.69
C CYS A 101 -13.72 -9.67 4.62
N ALA A 102 -14.08 -10.32 5.73
CA ALA A 102 -14.57 -11.70 5.74
C ALA A 102 -15.89 -11.87 4.97
N ARG A 103 -16.61 -10.78 4.71
CA ARG A 103 -17.87 -10.76 3.95
C ARG A 103 -17.68 -10.57 2.45
N ILE A 104 -16.45 -10.34 1.98
CA ILE A 104 -16.15 -10.26 0.54
C ILE A 104 -16.36 -11.65 -0.06
N ALA A 105 -17.33 -11.75 -0.98
CA ALA A 105 -17.72 -13.02 -1.60
C ALA A 105 -17.09 -13.24 -2.99
N CYS A 106 -16.64 -12.18 -3.66
CA CYS A 106 -15.95 -12.32 -4.94
C CYS A 106 -14.52 -12.83 -4.74
N PRO A 107 -13.93 -13.55 -5.71
CA PRO A 107 -12.52 -13.89 -5.69
C PRO A 107 -11.65 -12.65 -5.53
N VAL A 108 -10.66 -12.70 -4.66
CA VAL A 108 -9.68 -11.64 -4.43
C VAL A 108 -8.28 -12.23 -4.57
N LEU A 109 -7.43 -11.58 -5.36
CA LEU A 109 -6.01 -11.86 -5.37
C LEU A 109 -5.29 -10.81 -4.54
N LEU A 110 -4.48 -11.24 -3.59
CA LEU A 110 -3.59 -10.40 -2.79
C LEU A 110 -2.15 -10.66 -3.22
N VAL A 111 -1.48 -9.63 -3.72
CA VAL A 111 -0.07 -9.69 -4.14
C VAL A 111 0.74 -8.75 -3.26
N HIS A 112 1.86 -9.22 -2.68
CA HIS A 112 2.62 -8.40 -1.73
C HIS A 112 4.11 -8.73 -1.77
N GLY A 113 4.96 -7.70 -1.75
CA GLY A 113 6.39 -7.85 -1.61
C GLY A 113 6.78 -8.14 -0.16
N GLU A 114 7.55 -9.18 0.10
CA GLU A 114 7.97 -9.53 1.47
C GLU A 114 8.99 -8.52 2.04
N GLN A 115 9.64 -7.73 1.17
CA GLN A 115 10.60 -6.69 1.56
C GLN A 115 9.97 -5.29 1.63
N ASP A 116 8.64 -5.18 1.54
CA ASP A 116 7.92 -3.92 1.54
C ASP A 116 8.08 -3.17 2.88
N ARG A 117 8.63 -1.96 2.83
CA ARG A 117 8.86 -1.06 3.96
C ARG A 117 7.86 0.10 4.00
N VAL A 118 7.04 0.23 2.98
CA VAL A 118 5.95 1.23 2.92
C VAL A 118 4.69 0.64 3.54
N VAL A 119 4.29 -0.54 3.04
CA VAL A 119 3.22 -1.36 3.61
C VAL A 119 3.80 -2.73 3.93
N PRO A 120 4.17 -3.00 5.18
CA PRO A 120 4.78 -4.27 5.56
C PRO A 120 3.92 -5.48 5.18
N VAL A 121 4.57 -6.57 4.80
CA VAL A 121 3.91 -7.81 4.33
C VAL A 121 2.88 -8.36 5.33
N ALA A 122 3.04 -8.08 6.62
CA ALA A 122 2.09 -8.46 7.67
C ALA A 122 0.66 -7.96 7.42
N HIS A 123 0.49 -6.83 6.70
CA HIS A 123 -0.82 -6.35 6.27
C HIS A 123 -1.47 -7.29 5.24
N GLY A 124 -0.71 -7.69 4.22
CA GLY A 124 -1.18 -8.64 3.21
C GLY A 124 -1.49 -10.01 3.81
N GLU A 125 -0.65 -10.50 4.72
CA GLU A 125 -0.87 -11.74 5.45
C GLU A 125 -2.14 -11.67 6.30
N TRP A 126 -2.34 -10.56 7.02
CA TRP A 126 -3.57 -10.36 7.79
C TRP A 126 -4.81 -10.43 6.89
N LEU A 127 -4.78 -9.73 5.75
CA LEU A 127 -5.87 -9.76 4.77
C LEU A 127 -6.10 -11.18 4.21
N ALA A 128 -5.04 -11.91 3.89
CA ALA A 128 -5.11 -13.28 3.40
C ALA A 128 -5.77 -14.24 4.40
N HIS A 129 -5.51 -14.04 5.69
CA HIS A 129 -6.12 -14.83 6.75
C HIS A 129 -7.59 -14.47 7.03
N HIS A 130 -7.98 -13.22 6.79
CA HIS A 130 -9.32 -12.71 7.16
C HIS A 130 -10.28 -12.61 5.97
N CYS A 131 -9.81 -12.48 4.75
CA CYS A 131 -10.63 -12.51 3.54
C CYS A 131 -10.76 -13.95 3.03
N ARG A 132 -11.92 -14.56 3.21
CA ARG A 132 -12.16 -16.00 2.90
C ARG A 132 -12.01 -16.36 1.43
N SER A 133 -12.18 -15.39 0.55
CA SER A 133 -12.08 -15.55 -0.91
C SER A 133 -10.73 -15.15 -1.47
N ALA A 134 -9.74 -14.90 -0.59
CA ALA A 134 -8.43 -14.45 -1.01
C ALA A 134 -7.53 -15.61 -1.47
N GLU A 135 -6.87 -15.39 -2.60
CA GLU A 135 -5.67 -16.11 -3.03
C GLU A 135 -4.46 -15.23 -2.69
N TRP A 136 -3.40 -15.81 -2.12
CA TRP A 136 -2.24 -15.08 -1.62
C TRP A 136 -0.99 -15.36 -2.46
N TRP A 137 -0.42 -14.28 -3.02
CA TRP A 137 0.82 -14.31 -3.80
C TRP A 137 1.90 -13.46 -3.12
N PRO A 138 2.70 -14.03 -2.21
CA PRO A 138 3.88 -13.36 -1.67
C PRO A 138 5.00 -13.31 -2.72
N CYS A 139 5.70 -12.19 -2.77
CA CYS A 139 6.84 -11.95 -3.66
C CYS A 139 8.11 -11.75 -2.80
N PRO A 140 8.93 -12.79 -2.56
CA PRO A 140 9.97 -12.78 -1.52
C PRO A 140 11.06 -11.72 -1.72
N GLU A 141 11.39 -11.38 -2.97
CA GLU A 141 12.48 -10.46 -3.31
C GLU A 141 11.99 -9.03 -3.56
N ASP A 142 10.67 -8.80 -3.54
CA ASP A 142 10.07 -7.53 -3.91
C ASP A 142 9.78 -6.63 -2.71
N GLY A 143 9.93 -5.32 -2.94
CA GLY A 143 9.45 -4.27 -2.07
C GLY A 143 8.08 -3.72 -2.53
N HIS A 144 7.84 -2.44 -2.21
CA HIS A 144 6.56 -1.78 -2.48
C HIS A 144 6.30 -1.50 -3.97
N ILE A 145 7.34 -1.18 -4.70
CA ILE A 145 7.25 -0.82 -6.13
C ILE A 145 7.60 -2.02 -7.01
N SER A 146 8.63 -2.77 -6.67
CA SER A 146 9.08 -3.91 -7.48
C SER A 146 8.01 -5.00 -7.57
N VAL A 147 7.15 -5.15 -6.59
CA VAL A 147 5.97 -6.05 -6.63
C VAL A 147 5.03 -5.76 -7.81
N LEU A 148 5.05 -4.54 -8.37
CA LEU A 148 4.28 -4.17 -9.55
C LEU A 148 4.71 -4.91 -10.82
N GLU A 149 5.89 -5.53 -10.85
CA GLU A 149 6.29 -6.43 -11.93
C GLU A 149 5.36 -7.65 -12.04
N SER A 150 4.63 -7.98 -10.97
CA SER A 150 3.59 -9.01 -10.96
C SER A 150 2.29 -8.60 -11.68
N ALA A 151 2.14 -7.33 -12.08
CA ALA A 151 0.89 -6.77 -12.62
C ALA A 151 0.35 -7.55 -13.83
N ALA A 152 1.23 -7.97 -14.75
CA ALA A 152 0.82 -8.74 -15.93
C ALA A 152 0.22 -10.11 -15.55
N ALA A 153 0.82 -10.79 -14.57
CA ALA A 153 0.32 -12.07 -14.07
C ALA A 153 -1.02 -11.89 -13.32
N ALA A 154 -1.11 -10.85 -12.49
CA ALA A 154 -2.35 -10.50 -11.77
C ALA A 154 -3.52 -10.16 -12.70
N LEU A 155 -3.25 -9.43 -13.78
CA LEU A 155 -4.25 -9.18 -14.84
C LEU A 155 -4.64 -10.46 -15.59
N GLY A 156 -3.69 -11.37 -15.79
CA GLY A 156 -3.96 -12.71 -16.34
C GLY A 156 -4.90 -13.52 -15.45
N TRP A 157 -4.68 -13.47 -14.14
CA TRP A 157 -5.56 -14.09 -13.15
C TRP A 157 -7.00 -13.52 -13.21
N LEU A 158 -7.15 -12.18 -13.27
CA LEU A 158 -8.47 -11.55 -13.44
C LEU A 158 -9.21 -12.01 -14.70
N ARG A 159 -8.50 -12.15 -15.81
CA ARG A 159 -9.09 -12.65 -17.07
C ARG A 159 -9.57 -14.09 -16.94
N ALA A 160 -8.77 -14.95 -16.32
CA ALA A 160 -9.13 -16.35 -16.13
C ALA A 160 -10.35 -16.56 -15.22
N ILE A 161 -10.63 -15.61 -14.31
CA ILE A 161 -11.84 -15.64 -13.46
C ILE A 161 -13.08 -15.10 -14.21
N ALA A 162 -12.89 -14.22 -15.22
CA ALA A 162 -13.99 -13.58 -15.96
C ALA A 162 -14.56 -14.45 -17.09
N ASP A 163 -13.75 -15.43 -17.55
CA ASP A 163 -14.14 -16.42 -18.59
C ASP A 163 -14.89 -17.59 -17.96
#